data_30cb9c97a81b87453501768bd3e4a6c9
#
_entry.id   30cb9c97a81b87453501768bd3e4a6c9
#
_cell.length_a   1.000
_cell.length_b   1.000
_cell.length_c   1.000
_cell.angle_alpha   90.00
_cell.angle_beta   90.00
_cell.angle_gamma   90.00
#
_symmetry.space_group_name_H-M   'P 1'
#
loop_
_entity.id
_entity.type
_entity.pdbx_description
1 polymer ?
#
loop_
_entity_poly.entity_id
_entity_poly.type
_entity_poly.pdbx_seq_one_letter_code
_entity_poly.pdbx_strand_id
1 'polypeptide(L)'
;MEHAPSELYYLDLLAEGEYEYDPDFAMDETDLDPELLAAFRAAIPDGWHACIAEGTTGAPIWGKLTGDPAGPTNYHSFRYYGVPETYRILIVTASGETFLSDVLTRRTLQSSVTVDWVAKTAKPPLQSEGYLLQFAATFVPTILIELVVLLLFGFKLKENWKPFLLVNLVTQGLLHGYFALFAVNNGVGPWYFVLFIPAELVIALLEAFIYRAALKGRSKRRAFLCGLCANVCSAALGYFLAEPVWRFVVSIS
;
A
#
# COMPACT_ATOMS: atom_id res chain seq x y z
N MET A 1 -2.54 13.82 6.82
CA MET A 1 -2.34 15.26 6.63
C MET A 1 -2.30 15.92 7.99
N GLU A 2 -1.25 16.66 8.24
CA GLU A 2 -1.05 17.47 9.46
C GLU A 2 -1.68 18.86 9.30
N HIS A 3 -2.11 19.44 10.39
CA HIS A 3 -2.71 20.79 10.42
C HIS A 3 -3.79 20.98 9.34
N ALA A 4 -4.64 19.96 9.16
CA ALA A 4 -5.68 19.97 8.13
C ALA A 4 -6.55 21.22 8.21
N PRO A 5 -7.10 21.73 7.07
CA PRO A 5 -8.07 22.81 7.10
C PRO A 5 -9.18 22.54 8.10
N SER A 6 -9.62 23.57 8.83
CA SER A 6 -10.75 23.48 9.76
C SER A 6 -12.11 23.49 9.05
N GLU A 7 -12.13 23.87 7.79
CA GLU A 7 -13.29 23.90 6.91
C GLU A 7 -13.32 22.68 5.98
N LEU A 8 -14.43 22.49 5.27
CA LEU A 8 -14.53 21.45 4.24
C LEU A 8 -13.46 21.68 3.15
N TYR A 9 -12.81 20.60 2.76
CA TYR A 9 -11.84 20.61 1.68
C TYR A 9 -11.89 19.29 0.91
N TYR A 10 -11.43 19.33 -0.34
CA TYR A 10 -11.17 18.15 -1.14
C TYR A 10 -9.68 18.00 -1.42
N LEU A 11 -9.23 16.74 -1.41
CA LEU A 11 -7.87 16.36 -1.75
C LEU A 11 -7.91 15.21 -2.77
N ASP A 12 -7.15 15.36 -3.85
CA ASP A 12 -6.98 14.30 -4.84
C ASP A 12 -5.55 14.21 -5.33
N LEU A 13 -5.22 13.08 -5.93
CA LEU A 13 -3.99 12.89 -6.70
C LEU A 13 -4.24 13.37 -8.14
N LEU A 14 -3.29 14.13 -8.67
CA LEU A 14 -3.26 14.48 -10.07
C LEU A 14 -2.25 13.61 -10.81
N ALA A 15 -2.67 12.97 -11.89
CA ALA A 15 -1.80 12.26 -12.82
C ALA A 15 -1.49 13.14 -14.04
N GLU A 16 -0.28 13.00 -14.61
CA GLU A 16 0.12 13.71 -15.82
C GLU A 16 -0.47 13.05 -17.06
N GLY A 17 -0.90 13.85 -18.02
CA GLY A 17 -1.40 13.42 -19.34
C GLY A 17 -2.82 13.86 -19.64
N GLU A 18 -3.23 13.66 -20.89
CA GLU A 18 -4.60 13.86 -21.31
C GLU A 18 -5.49 12.72 -20.81
N TYR A 19 -6.69 13.06 -20.44
CA TYR A 19 -7.68 12.15 -19.86
C TYR A 19 -8.86 12.00 -20.82
N GLU A 20 -9.23 10.76 -21.13
CA GLU A 20 -10.51 10.44 -21.77
C GLU A 20 -11.47 9.94 -20.67
N TYR A 21 -12.51 10.73 -20.41
CA TYR A 21 -13.50 10.44 -19.37
C TYR A 21 -14.23 9.12 -19.66
N ASP A 22 -14.18 8.19 -18.74
CA ASP A 22 -14.94 6.95 -18.78
C ASP A 22 -16.07 7.00 -17.73
N PRO A 23 -17.34 7.10 -18.16
CA PRO A 23 -18.47 7.19 -17.25
C PRO A 23 -18.63 5.96 -16.34
N ASP A 24 -18.09 4.80 -16.71
CA ASP A 24 -18.16 3.58 -15.89
C ASP A 24 -17.29 3.67 -14.64
N PHE A 25 -16.32 4.59 -14.61
CA PHE A 25 -15.46 4.89 -13.47
C PHE A 25 -15.74 6.26 -12.84
N ALA A 26 -16.89 6.87 -13.17
CA ALA A 26 -17.29 8.12 -12.56
C ALA A 26 -17.50 7.97 -11.06
N MET A 27 -17.04 8.96 -10.32
CA MET A 27 -17.27 9.07 -8.88
C MET A 27 -18.75 9.37 -8.61
N ASP A 28 -19.30 8.82 -7.53
CA ASP A 28 -20.59 9.23 -7.00
C ASP A 28 -20.45 10.63 -6.35
N GLU A 29 -21.11 11.61 -6.91
CA GLU A 29 -21.08 13.01 -6.48
C GLU A 29 -22.21 13.37 -5.50
N THR A 30 -23.11 12.42 -5.17
CA THR A 30 -24.34 12.68 -4.42
C THR A 30 -24.10 13.34 -3.06
N ASP A 31 -23.02 12.94 -2.38
CA ASP A 31 -22.66 13.42 -1.04
C ASP A 31 -21.61 14.55 -1.07
N LEU A 32 -21.29 15.11 -2.23
CA LEU A 32 -20.26 16.12 -2.38
C LEU A 32 -20.89 17.53 -2.51
N ASP A 33 -20.14 18.53 -2.03
CA ASP A 33 -20.48 19.93 -2.26
C ASP A 33 -20.18 20.30 -3.72
N PRO A 34 -21.20 20.67 -4.53
CA PRO A 34 -21.02 20.91 -5.94
C PRO A 34 -20.20 22.18 -6.27
N GLU A 35 -20.25 23.21 -5.39
CA GLU A 35 -19.49 24.44 -5.58
C GLU A 35 -18.00 24.18 -5.32
N LEU A 36 -17.70 23.47 -4.25
CA LEU A 36 -16.32 23.07 -3.93
C LEU A 36 -15.77 22.11 -4.98
N LEU A 37 -16.57 21.15 -5.50
CA LEU A 37 -16.13 20.25 -6.57
C LEU A 37 -15.84 21.00 -7.87
N ALA A 38 -16.67 21.98 -8.23
CA ALA A 38 -16.43 22.84 -9.38
C ALA A 38 -15.15 23.68 -9.21
N ALA A 39 -14.92 24.25 -8.01
CA ALA A 39 -13.71 24.99 -7.69
C ALA A 39 -12.47 24.09 -7.73
N PHE A 40 -12.61 22.85 -7.24
CA PHE A 40 -11.54 21.85 -7.29
C PHE A 40 -11.13 21.53 -8.75
N ARG A 41 -12.11 21.22 -9.59
CA ARG A 41 -11.87 20.95 -11.03
C ARG A 41 -11.26 22.15 -11.75
N ALA A 42 -11.68 23.35 -11.42
CA ALA A 42 -11.12 24.58 -12.01
C ALA A 42 -9.67 24.86 -11.57
N ALA A 43 -9.21 24.27 -10.46
CA ALA A 43 -7.85 24.43 -9.94
C ALA A 43 -6.86 23.41 -10.50
N ILE A 44 -7.31 22.45 -11.31
CA ILE A 44 -6.44 21.45 -11.93
C ILE A 44 -5.57 22.15 -12.99
N PRO A 45 -4.23 21.99 -12.94
CA PRO A 45 -3.36 22.61 -13.92
C PRO A 45 -3.46 21.95 -15.30
N ASP A 46 -3.18 22.70 -16.36
CA ASP A 46 -3.09 22.18 -17.74
C ASP A 46 -2.11 21.00 -17.81
N GLY A 47 -2.52 19.95 -18.53
CA GLY A 47 -1.75 18.72 -18.70
C GLY A 47 -1.80 17.74 -17.51
N TRP A 48 -2.62 18.03 -16.51
CA TRP A 48 -2.89 17.14 -15.36
C TRP A 48 -4.38 16.82 -15.27
N HIS A 49 -4.72 15.66 -14.71
CA HIS A 49 -6.10 15.28 -14.44
C HIS A 49 -6.24 14.68 -13.02
N ALA A 50 -7.38 14.87 -12.39
CA ALA A 50 -7.66 14.38 -11.06
C ALA A 50 -8.12 12.93 -11.08
N CYS A 51 -7.46 12.08 -10.30
CA CYS A 51 -7.68 10.63 -10.34
C CYS A 51 -9.05 10.19 -9.82
N ILE A 52 -9.64 10.92 -8.85
CA ILE A 52 -10.97 10.62 -8.30
C ILE A 52 -12.01 11.59 -8.86
N ALA A 53 -11.74 12.91 -8.82
CA ALA A 53 -12.72 13.93 -9.16
C ALA A 53 -13.09 13.95 -10.66
N GLU A 54 -12.22 13.43 -11.53
CA GLU A 54 -12.47 13.30 -12.97
C GLU A 54 -12.53 11.84 -13.42
N GLY A 55 -12.14 10.89 -12.54
CA GLY A 55 -12.06 9.47 -12.84
C GLY A 55 -10.72 9.05 -13.43
N THR A 56 -10.59 7.78 -13.84
CA THR A 56 -9.34 7.24 -14.40
C THR A 56 -9.57 6.57 -15.75
N THR A 57 -8.57 6.63 -16.62
CA THR A 57 -8.56 5.90 -17.89
C THR A 57 -8.16 4.44 -17.69
N GLY A 58 -9.12 3.53 -17.75
CA GLY A 58 -8.87 2.09 -17.90
C GLY A 58 -8.22 1.35 -16.72
N ALA A 59 -7.85 2.04 -15.63
CA ALA A 59 -7.32 1.42 -14.42
C ALA A 59 -8.04 1.98 -13.19
N PRO A 60 -8.81 1.16 -12.47
CA PRO A 60 -9.59 1.64 -11.32
C PRO A 60 -8.68 2.15 -10.20
N ILE A 61 -9.12 3.24 -9.58
CA ILE A 61 -8.56 3.79 -8.35
C ILE A 61 -9.67 3.92 -7.31
N TRP A 62 -9.35 3.58 -6.08
CA TRP A 62 -10.27 3.74 -4.95
C TRP A 62 -9.72 4.77 -3.98
N GLY A 63 -10.50 5.75 -3.70
CA GLY A 63 -10.19 6.83 -2.78
C GLY A 63 -11.42 7.68 -2.50
N LYS A 64 -11.23 8.69 -1.66
CA LYS A 64 -12.25 9.70 -1.36
C LYS A 64 -11.60 11.06 -1.38
N LEU A 65 -12.31 12.07 -1.89
CA LEU A 65 -11.87 13.46 -1.84
C LEU A 65 -11.79 13.99 -0.41
N THR A 66 -12.62 13.44 0.50
CA THR A 66 -12.61 13.77 1.92
C THR A 66 -11.72 12.80 2.70
N GLY A 67 -10.97 13.31 3.68
CA GLY A 67 -10.16 12.48 4.57
C GLY A 67 -10.96 11.82 5.69
N ASP A 68 -10.44 10.72 6.20
CA ASP A 68 -10.93 10.12 7.44
C ASP A 68 -10.20 10.76 8.63
N PRO A 69 -10.95 11.24 9.68
CA PRO A 69 -10.31 11.76 10.88
C PRO A 69 -9.42 10.71 11.57
N ALA A 70 -8.19 11.09 11.90
CA ALA A 70 -7.22 10.26 12.59
C ALA A 70 -6.56 11.04 13.75
N GLY A 71 -7.32 11.27 14.82
CA GLY A 71 -6.89 12.11 15.94
C GLY A 71 -6.70 13.57 15.50
N PRO A 72 -5.49 14.15 15.67
CA PRO A 72 -5.20 15.52 15.26
C PRO A 72 -4.90 15.67 13.76
N THR A 73 -4.92 14.58 13.00
CA THR A 73 -4.62 14.53 11.57
C THR A 73 -5.80 14.00 10.78
N ASN A 74 -5.79 14.22 9.47
CA ASN A 74 -6.68 13.55 8.53
C ASN A 74 -5.89 12.56 7.67
N TYR A 75 -6.47 11.38 7.45
CA TYR A 75 -5.89 10.33 6.65
C TYR A 75 -6.63 10.22 5.32
N HIS A 76 -5.91 10.33 4.21
CA HIS A 76 -6.40 10.08 2.86
C HIS A 76 -5.76 8.81 2.34
N SER A 77 -6.57 7.93 1.74
CA SER A 77 -6.11 6.65 1.20
C SER A 77 -6.51 6.53 -0.25
N PHE A 78 -5.53 6.25 -1.10
CA PHE A 78 -5.72 5.97 -2.52
C PHE A 78 -5.18 4.57 -2.79
N ARG A 79 -5.97 3.73 -3.43
CA ARG A 79 -5.66 2.31 -3.58
C ARG A 79 -5.97 1.81 -4.98
N TYR A 80 -5.45 0.66 -5.30
CA TYR A 80 -5.65 -0.11 -6.50
C TYR A 80 -4.72 0.27 -7.66
N TYR A 81 -4.91 -0.34 -8.80
CA TYR A 81 -3.97 -0.25 -9.94
C TYR A 81 -3.87 1.13 -10.57
N GLY A 82 -4.92 1.95 -10.46
CA GLY A 82 -4.96 3.30 -11.01
C GLY A 82 -4.15 4.35 -10.26
N VAL A 83 -3.58 4.02 -9.08
CA VAL A 83 -2.73 4.97 -8.34
C VAL A 83 -1.48 5.28 -9.17
N PRO A 84 -1.28 6.53 -9.62
CA PRO A 84 -0.19 6.89 -10.51
C PRO A 84 1.18 6.72 -9.87
N GLU A 85 2.20 6.43 -10.68
CA GLU A 85 3.58 6.37 -10.24
C GLU A 85 4.14 7.78 -9.99
N THR A 86 3.83 8.71 -10.90
CA THR A 86 4.19 10.13 -10.80
C THR A 86 2.91 10.94 -10.66
N TYR A 87 2.85 11.80 -9.65
CA TYR A 87 1.62 12.52 -9.31
C TYR A 87 1.92 13.83 -8.59
N ARG A 88 0.90 14.66 -8.49
CA ARG A 88 0.84 15.83 -7.59
C ARG A 88 -0.34 15.67 -6.64
N ILE A 89 -0.33 16.38 -5.55
CA ILE A 89 -1.46 16.45 -4.60
C ILE A 89 -2.08 17.84 -4.75
N LEU A 90 -3.37 17.88 -5.08
CA LEU A 90 -4.17 19.09 -5.09
C LEU A 90 -5.10 19.09 -3.89
N ILE A 91 -5.15 20.22 -3.17
CA ILE A 91 -6.11 20.46 -2.10
C ILE A 91 -6.80 21.79 -2.40
N VAL A 92 -8.14 21.79 -2.28
CA VAL A 92 -8.96 23.00 -2.40
C VAL A 92 -9.94 23.05 -1.23
N THR A 93 -10.04 24.19 -0.57
CA THR A 93 -10.95 24.40 0.56
C THR A 93 -12.22 25.12 0.12
N ALA A 94 -13.27 25.06 0.95
CA ALA A 94 -14.53 25.77 0.71
C ALA A 94 -14.38 27.30 0.60
N SER A 95 -13.38 27.89 1.25
CA SER A 95 -13.04 29.31 1.10
C SER A 95 -12.29 29.63 -0.21
N GLY A 96 -11.94 28.63 -1.01
CA GLY A 96 -11.19 28.75 -2.26
C GLY A 96 -9.66 28.79 -2.09
N GLU A 97 -9.14 28.53 -0.88
CA GLU A 97 -7.70 28.39 -0.69
C GLU A 97 -7.20 27.09 -1.32
N THR A 98 -6.07 27.14 -2.02
CA THR A 98 -5.52 25.99 -2.75
C THR A 98 -4.11 25.64 -2.30
N PHE A 99 -3.76 24.37 -2.42
CA PHE A 99 -2.39 23.88 -2.35
C PHE A 99 -2.15 22.85 -3.44
N LEU A 100 -1.09 23.06 -4.20
CA LEU A 100 -0.62 22.12 -5.21
C LEU A 100 0.82 21.72 -4.88
N SER A 101 1.06 20.43 -4.68
CA SER A 101 2.41 19.94 -4.38
C SER A 101 3.37 20.03 -5.57
N ASP A 102 4.65 19.89 -5.33
CA ASP A 102 5.60 19.51 -6.36
C ASP A 102 5.25 18.13 -6.95
N VAL A 103 5.91 17.76 -8.05
CA VAL A 103 5.78 16.44 -8.64
C VAL A 103 6.43 15.41 -7.71
N LEU A 104 5.64 14.42 -7.32
CA LEU A 104 6.04 13.34 -6.44
C LEU A 104 6.14 12.04 -7.24
N THR A 105 7.05 11.14 -6.85
CA THR A 105 7.19 9.83 -7.49
C THR A 105 7.06 8.73 -6.46
N ARG A 106 6.14 7.80 -6.69
CA ARG A 106 5.97 6.60 -5.87
C ARG A 106 7.05 5.58 -6.19
N ARG A 107 7.84 5.20 -5.19
CA ARG A 107 8.96 4.24 -5.33
C ARG A 107 8.70 2.91 -4.62
N THR A 108 7.63 2.82 -3.84
CA THR A 108 7.23 1.62 -3.11
C THR A 108 5.78 1.30 -3.41
N LEU A 109 5.38 0.03 -3.31
CA LEU A 109 3.99 -0.38 -3.50
C LEU A 109 3.08 0.31 -2.48
N GLN A 110 3.44 0.23 -1.21
CA GLN A 110 2.81 1.00 -0.13
C GLN A 110 3.69 2.22 0.13
N SER A 111 3.15 3.40 -0.07
CA SER A 111 3.85 4.66 0.14
C SER A 111 2.97 5.62 0.91
N SER A 112 3.60 6.55 1.60
CA SER A 112 2.93 7.63 2.33
C SER A 112 3.55 8.98 1.95
N VAL A 113 2.76 10.04 2.12
CA VAL A 113 3.22 11.43 2.00
C VAL A 113 2.63 12.21 3.15
N THR A 114 3.47 12.86 3.93
CA THR A 114 3.02 13.80 4.95
C THR A 114 2.77 15.14 4.30
N VAL A 115 1.52 15.57 4.33
CA VAL A 115 1.10 16.90 3.87
C VAL A 115 0.87 17.78 5.09
N ASP A 116 1.56 18.90 5.18
CA ASP A 116 1.30 19.96 6.16
C ASP A 116 0.59 21.10 5.46
N TRP A 117 -0.69 21.31 5.84
CA TRP A 117 -1.51 22.36 5.22
C TRP A 117 -1.03 23.77 5.55
N VAL A 118 -0.58 24.00 6.78
CA VAL A 118 -0.13 25.33 7.23
C VAL A 118 1.21 25.68 6.58
N ALA A 119 2.14 24.73 6.55
CA ALA A 119 3.44 24.92 5.91
C ALA A 119 3.39 24.84 4.38
N LYS A 120 2.26 24.40 3.79
CA LYS A 120 2.10 24.15 2.33
C LYS A 120 3.21 23.25 1.78
N THR A 121 3.42 22.12 2.46
CA THR A 121 4.44 21.14 2.05
C THR A 121 3.86 19.75 1.93
N ALA A 122 4.39 18.97 0.98
CA ALA A 122 4.11 17.54 0.82
C ALA A 122 5.46 16.80 0.80
N LYS A 123 5.70 15.97 1.80
CA LYS A 123 6.98 15.29 2.02
C LYS A 123 6.80 13.79 2.04
N PRO A 124 7.30 13.05 1.05
CA PRO A 124 7.44 11.61 1.16
C PRO A 124 8.55 11.27 2.18
N PRO A 125 8.48 10.10 2.85
CA PRO A 125 9.59 9.60 3.65
C PRO A 125 10.83 9.39 2.78
N LEU A 126 12.00 9.29 3.41
CA LEU A 126 13.21 8.85 2.70
C LEU A 126 12.94 7.48 2.06
N GLN A 127 13.49 7.26 0.87
CA GLN A 127 13.24 6.02 0.11
C GLN A 127 13.61 4.77 0.90
N SER A 128 14.72 4.78 1.64
CA SER A 128 15.13 3.69 2.53
C SER A 128 14.15 3.44 3.68
N GLU A 129 13.61 4.50 4.26
CA GLU A 129 12.58 4.41 5.29
C GLU A 129 11.29 3.81 4.74
N GLY A 130 10.84 4.26 3.56
CA GLY A 130 9.68 3.71 2.87
C GLY A 130 9.80 2.20 2.64
N TYR A 131 10.95 1.70 2.20
CA TYR A 131 11.18 0.25 2.04
C TYR A 131 11.19 -0.49 3.36
N LEU A 132 11.81 0.05 4.42
CA LEU A 132 11.81 -0.57 5.74
C LEU A 132 10.41 -0.61 6.36
N LEU A 133 9.65 0.47 6.24
CA LEU A 133 8.26 0.55 6.71
C LEU A 133 7.38 -0.46 5.96
N GLN A 134 7.48 -0.52 4.63
CA GLN A 134 6.76 -1.50 3.83
C GLN A 134 7.14 -2.95 4.22
N PHE A 135 8.44 -3.23 4.36
CA PHE A 135 8.91 -4.55 4.79
C PHE A 135 8.37 -4.91 6.18
N ALA A 136 8.45 -4.00 7.15
CA ALA A 136 7.93 -4.24 8.49
C ALA A 136 6.40 -4.45 8.50
N ALA A 137 5.66 -3.64 7.74
CA ALA A 137 4.21 -3.72 7.64
C ALA A 137 3.71 -5.05 7.04
N THR A 138 4.51 -5.69 6.19
CA THR A 138 4.19 -6.99 5.60
C THR A 138 4.79 -8.16 6.37
N PHE A 139 6.06 -8.08 6.74
CA PHE A 139 6.80 -9.17 7.40
C PHE A 139 6.25 -9.50 8.81
N VAL A 140 5.95 -8.48 9.62
CA VAL A 140 5.49 -8.72 11.00
C VAL A 140 4.15 -9.46 11.05
N PRO A 141 3.10 -9.04 10.34
CA PRO A 141 1.86 -9.83 10.27
C PRO A 141 2.07 -11.23 9.69
N THR A 142 2.86 -11.37 8.63
CA THR A 142 3.17 -12.67 8.01
C THR A 142 3.77 -13.63 9.03
N ILE A 143 4.83 -13.22 9.74
CA ILE A 143 5.50 -14.08 10.73
C ILE A 143 4.56 -14.46 11.89
N LEU A 144 3.68 -13.57 12.31
CA LEU A 144 2.71 -13.84 13.37
C LEU A 144 1.64 -14.85 12.92
N ILE A 145 1.10 -14.71 11.73
CA ILE A 145 0.11 -15.62 11.16
C ILE A 145 0.74 -17.01 10.96
N GLU A 146 1.91 -17.07 10.36
CA GLU A 146 2.60 -18.34 10.12
C GLU A 146 3.04 -19.03 11.41
N LEU A 147 3.42 -18.27 12.44
CA LEU A 147 3.67 -18.81 13.77
C LEU A 147 2.44 -19.50 14.34
N VAL A 148 1.27 -18.87 14.21
CA VAL A 148 0.00 -19.50 14.65
C VAL A 148 -0.25 -20.80 13.90
N VAL A 149 -0.06 -20.81 12.58
CA VAL A 149 -0.21 -22.03 11.76
C VAL A 149 0.79 -23.10 12.19
N LEU A 150 2.05 -22.75 12.41
CA LEU A 150 3.10 -23.67 12.90
C LEU A 150 2.66 -24.36 14.19
N LEU A 151 2.12 -23.59 15.14
CA LEU A 151 1.63 -24.09 16.42
C LEU A 151 0.38 -24.98 16.27
N LEU A 152 -0.57 -24.60 15.41
CA LEU A 152 -1.77 -25.40 15.10
C LEU A 152 -1.41 -26.73 14.44
N PHE A 153 -0.35 -26.78 13.63
CA PHE A 153 0.21 -28.02 13.10
C PHE A 153 0.94 -28.84 14.18
N GLY A 154 1.00 -28.36 15.42
CA GLY A 154 1.54 -29.05 16.59
C GLY A 154 3.07 -29.10 16.62
N PHE A 155 3.75 -28.20 15.90
CA PHE A 155 5.19 -28.02 16.02
C PHE A 155 5.51 -27.23 17.30
N LYS A 156 6.52 -27.68 18.03
CA LYS A 156 6.97 -26.94 19.23
C LYS A 156 7.90 -25.80 18.84
N LEU A 157 7.54 -24.57 19.20
CA LEU A 157 8.34 -23.40 18.88
C LEU A 157 9.78 -23.53 19.42
N LYS A 158 9.96 -24.02 20.64
CA LYS A 158 11.29 -24.20 21.27
C LYS A 158 12.27 -25.01 20.40
N GLU A 159 11.75 -25.98 19.63
CA GLU A 159 12.56 -26.85 18.79
C GLU A 159 12.74 -26.29 17.37
N ASN A 160 11.82 -25.42 16.91
CA ASN A 160 11.69 -25.03 15.51
C ASN A 160 11.80 -23.51 15.26
N TRP A 161 11.98 -22.66 16.27
CA TRP A 161 12.02 -21.22 16.09
C TRP A 161 13.13 -20.73 15.16
N LYS A 162 14.33 -21.37 15.22
CA LYS A 162 15.45 -20.99 14.36
C LYS A 162 15.18 -21.24 12.88
N PRO A 163 14.83 -22.48 12.44
CA PRO A 163 14.49 -22.71 11.03
C PRO A 163 13.26 -21.90 10.60
N PHE A 164 12.25 -21.77 11.46
CA PHE A 164 11.06 -20.97 11.17
C PHE A 164 11.43 -19.50 10.89
N LEU A 165 12.11 -18.84 11.81
CA LEU A 165 12.46 -17.42 11.67
C LEU A 165 13.46 -17.19 10.52
N LEU A 166 14.48 -18.06 10.41
CA LEU A 166 15.51 -17.89 9.36
C LEU A 166 14.95 -18.06 7.96
N VAL A 167 14.09 -19.05 7.75
CA VAL A 167 13.48 -19.29 6.44
C VAL A 167 12.66 -18.07 6.04
N ASN A 168 11.74 -17.64 6.88
CA ASN A 168 10.90 -16.47 6.61
C ASN A 168 11.72 -15.20 6.38
N LEU A 169 12.73 -14.95 7.22
CA LEU A 169 13.56 -13.75 7.06
C LEU A 169 14.32 -13.74 5.73
N VAL A 170 14.85 -14.89 5.32
CA VAL A 170 15.61 -15.01 4.07
C VAL A 170 14.68 -14.91 2.87
N THR A 171 13.59 -15.67 2.84
CA THR A 171 12.67 -15.70 1.69
C THR A 171 11.96 -14.37 1.51
N GLN A 172 11.41 -13.79 2.57
CA GLN A 172 10.75 -12.49 2.52
C GLN A 172 11.75 -11.36 2.26
N GLY A 173 12.96 -11.43 2.85
CA GLY A 173 14.03 -10.47 2.56
C GLY A 173 14.46 -10.47 1.09
N LEU A 174 14.60 -11.65 0.48
CA LEU A 174 14.93 -11.78 -0.94
C LEU A 174 13.79 -11.29 -1.83
N LEU A 175 12.53 -11.66 -1.51
CA LEU A 175 11.36 -11.23 -2.25
C LEU A 175 11.24 -9.71 -2.25
N HIS A 176 11.21 -9.10 -1.06
CA HIS A 176 11.08 -7.66 -0.91
C HIS A 176 12.29 -6.91 -1.49
N GLY A 177 13.51 -7.43 -1.32
CA GLY A 177 14.71 -6.86 -1.91
C GLY A 177 14.67 -6.87 -3.45
N TYR A 178 14.23 -7.98 -4.05
CA TYR A 178 14.06 -8.07 -5.50
C TYR A 178 13.01 -7.06 -5.99
N PHE A 179 11.84 -6.99 -5.35
CA PHE A 179 10.79 -6.07 -5.78
C PHE A 179 11.07 -4.61 -5.45
N ALA A 180 11.88 -4.31 -4.43
CA ALA A 180 12.41 -2.97 -4.22
C ALA A 180 13.32 -2.53 -5.37
N LEU A 181 14.26 -3.40 -5.80
CA LEU A 181 15.12 -3.12 -6.95
C LEU A 181 14.32 -3.03 -8.26
N PHE A 182 13.30 -3.88 -8.43
CA PHE A 182 12.40 -3.82 -9.59
C PHE A 182 11.68 -2.48 -9.64
N ALA A 183 11.08 -2.04 -8.53
CA ALA A 183 10.37 -0.77 -8.43
C ALA A 183 11.25 0.46 -8.70
N VAL A 184 12.53 0.42 -8.27
CA VAL A 184 13.50 1.50 -8.57
C VAL A 184 13.77 1.62 -10.07
N ASN A 185 13.88 0.49 -10.78
CA ASN A 185 14.29 0.46 -12.18
C ASN A 185 13.12 0.54 -13.18
N ASN A 186 11.94 0.04 -12.79
CA ASN A 186 10.80 -0.14 -13.71
C ASN A 186 9.51 0.52 -13.20
N GLY A 187 9.53 1.13 -12.01
CA GLY A 187 8.34 1.66 -11.36
C GLY A 187 7.43 0.61 -10.74
N VAL A 188 6.30 1.06 -10.17
CA VAL A 188 5.28 0.22 -9.54
C VAL A 188 4.04 0.16 -10.44
N GLY A 189 4.24 -0.30 -11.67
CA GLY A 189 3.19 -0.47 -12.66
C GLY A 189 2.58 -1.89 -12.67
N PRO A 190 1.74 -2.21 -13.67
CA PRO A 190 1.07 -3.51 -13.77
C PRO A 190 2.01 -4.72 -13.77
N TRP A 191 3.19 -4.59 -14.35
CA TRP A 191 4.21 -5.65 -14.37
C TRP A 191 4.74 -6.03 -13.00
N TYR A 192 4.74 -5.09 -12.04
CA TYR A 192 5.06 -5.41 -10.65
C TYR A 192 4.15 -6.52 -10.12
N PHE A 193 2.84 -6.40 -10.32
CA PHE A 193 1.84 -7.37 -9.85
C PHE A 193 1.88 -8.68 -10.62
N VAL A 194 2.09 -8.62 -11.94
CA VAL A 194 2.21 -9.81 -12.80
C VAL A 194 3.38 -10.70 -12.35
N LEU A 195 4.49 -10.11 -11.90
CA LEU A 195 5.65 -10.85 -11.43
C LEU A 195 5.54 -11.22 -9.94
N PHE A 196 4.86 -10.41 -9.14
CA PHE A 196 4.76 -10.62 -7.70
C PHE A 196 4.03 -11.92 -7.34
N ILE A 197 2.87 -12.17 -7.96
CA ILE A 197 2.07 -13.37 -7.67
C ILE A 197 2.83 -14.68 -7.96
N PRO A 198 3.46 -14.89 -9.13
CA PRO A 198 4.29 -16.06 -9.36
C PRO A 198 5.48 -16.18 -8.39
N ALA A 199 6.11 -15.06 -8.03
CA ALA A 199 7.22 -15.08 -7.08
C ALA A 199 6.77 -15.54 -5.69
N GLU A 200 5.64 -15.07 -5.19
CA GLU A 200 5.02 -15.54 -3.95
C GLU A 200 4.73 -17.04 -3.98
N LEU A 201 4.22 -17.58 -5.10
CA LEU A 201 3.99 -19.01 -5.24
C LEU A 201 5.30 -19.81 -5.19
N VAL A 202 6.36 -19.32 -5.81
CA VAL A 202 7.69 -19.95 -5.74
C VAL A 202 8.22 -19.95 -4.32
N ILE A 203 8.10 -18.83 -3.60
CA ILE A 203 8.48 -18.71 -2.19
C ILE A 203 7.71 -19.70 -1.33
N ALA A 204 6.39 -19.79 -1.48
CA ALA A 204 5.55 -20.72 -0.73
C ALA A 204 5.98 -22.19 -0.91
N LEU A 205 6.33 -22.58 -2.14
CA LEU A 205 6.83 -23.91 -2.42
C LEU A 205 8.23 -24.13 -1.82
N LEU A 206 9.14 -23.19 -1.96
CA LEU A 206 10.49 -23.26 -1.37
C LEU A 206 10.41 -23.41 0.15
N GLU A 207 9.62 -22.59 0.82
CA GLU A 207 9.43 -22.66 2.27
C GLU A 207 8.84 -24.02 2.70
N ALA A 208 7.84 -24.53 1.98
CA ALA A 208 7.25 -25.83 2.26
C ALA A 208 8.29 -26.97 2.14
N PHE A 209 9.17 -26.93 1.13
CA PHE A 209 10.26 -27.92 0.99
C PHE A 209 11.32 -27.75 2.09
N ILE A 210 11.68 -26.52 2.45
CA ILE A 210 12.65 -26.27 3.51
C ILE A 210 12.07 -26.72 4.87
N TYR A 211 10.79 -26.42 5.15
CA TYR A 211 10.12 -26.89 6.38
C TYR A 211 10.06 -28.42 6.42
N ARG A 212 9.77 -29.06 5.30
CA ARG A 212 9.85 -30.54 5.18
C ARG A 212 11.22 -31.07 5.61
N ALA A 213 12.29 -30.37 5.27
CA ALA A 213 13.65 -30.77 5.61
C ALA A 213 14.04 -30.42 7.06
N ALA A 214 13.72 -29.22 7.50
CA ALA A 214 14.28 -28.59 8.69
C ALA A 214 13.42 -28.74 9.98
N LEU A 215 12.08 -28.79 9.86
CA LEU A 215 11.22 -28.88 11.04
C LEU A 215 11.28 -30.25 11.71
N LYS A 216 11.26 -30.22 13.04
CA LYS A 216 11.41 -31.41 13.91
C LYS A 216 10.13 -31.69 14.69
N GLY A 217 9.99 -32.93 15.19
CA GLY A 217 8.93 -33.32 16.10
C GLY A 217 7.62 -33.76 15.42
N ARG A 218 7.52 -33.74 14.10
CA ARG A 218 6.36 -34.21 13.30
C ARG A 218 6.81 -34.84 12.00
N SER A 219 5.87 -35.46 11.24
CA SER A 219 6.17 -36.10 9.97
C SER A 219 6.58 -35.08 8.89
N LYS A 220 7.39 -35.50 7.95
CA LYS A 220 7.85 -34.69 6.80
C LYS A 220 6.69 -34.16 5.92
N ARG A 221 5.63 -34.98 5.76
CA ARG A 221 4.42 -34.56 5.04
C ARG A 221 3.71 -33.45 5.78
N ARG A 222 3.60 -33.56 7.12
CA ARG A 222 2.96 -32.54 7.97
C ARG A 222 3.74 -31.22 7.97
N ALA A 223 5.07 -31.30 7.96
CA ALA A 223 5.93 -30.11 7.84
C ALA A 223 5.76 -29.41 6.49
N PHE A 224 5.69 -30.15 5.39
CA PHE A 224 5.42 -29.60 4.05
C PHE A 224 4.05 -28.90 3.99
N LEU A 225 3.00 -29.58 4.46
CA LEU A 225 1.66 -29.02 4.49
C LEU A 225 1.56 -27.78 5.42
N CYS A 226 2.31 -27.78 6.53
CA CYS A 226 2.41 -26.62 7.40
C CYS A 226 2.95 -25.40 6.65
N GLY A 227 4.03 -25.54 5.87
CA GLY A 227 4.57 -24.44 5.07
C GLY A 227 3.59 -23.93 4.03
N LEU A 228 2.93 -24.81 3.27
CA LEU A 228 1.93 -24.39 2.29
C LEU A 228 0.74 -23.67 2.96
N CYS A 229 0.19 -24.25 4.03
CA CYS A 229 -0.94 -23.63 4.75
C CYS A 229 -0.54 -22.30 5.39
N ALA A 230 0.68 -22.19 5.92
CA ALA A 230 1.18 -20.95 6.52
C ALA A 230 1.20 -19.83 5.49
N ASN A 231 1.80 -20.06 4.32
CA ASN A 231 1.84 -19.09 3.23
C ASN A 231 0.44 -18.72 2.69
N VAL A 232 -0.44 -19.70 2.49
CA VAL A 232 -1.82 -19.42 2.06
C VAL A 232 -2.57 -18.58 3.10
N CYS A 233 -2.43 -18.90 4.39
CA CYS A 233 -3.07 -18.13 5.45
C CYS A 233 -2.49 -16.72 5.58
N SER A 234 -1.17 -16.55 5.48
CA SER A 234 -0.53 -15.23 5.55
C SER A 234 -0.89 -14.37 4.35
N ALA A 235 -0.94 -14.92 3.13
CA ALA A 235 -1.39 -14.20 1.94
C ALA A 235 -2.86 -13.78 2.05
N ALA A 236 -3.75 -14.68 2.43
CA ALA A 236 -5.18 -14.39 2.55
C ALA A 236 -5.47 -13.35 3.65
N LEU A 237 -4.94 -13.54 4.86
CA LEU A 237 -5.15 -12.61 5.98
C LEU A 237 -4.37 -11.31 5.77
N GLY A 238 -3.18 -11.37 5.16
CA GLY A 238 -2.39 -10.21 4.81
C GLY A 238 -3.13 -9.23 3.91
N TYR A 239 -3.92 -9.75 2.97
CA TYR A 239 -4.78 -8.91 2.11
C TYR A 239 -5.77 -8.08 2.94
N PHE A 240 -6.44 -8.68 3.92
CA PHE A 240 -7.40 -7.96 4.79
C PHE A 240 -6.71 -7.05 5.83
N LEU A 241 -5.49 -7.40 6.24
CA LEU A 241 -4.75 -6.65 7.25
C LEU A 241 -3.88 -5.53 6.65
N ALA A 242 -3.69 -5.51 5.33
CA ALA A 242 -2.78 -4.58 4.68
C ALA A 242 -3.08 -3.11 5.03
N GLU A 243 -4.34 -2.70 4.89
CA GLU A 243 -4.75 -1.31 5.18
C GLU A 243 -4.63 -0.94 6.67
N PRO A 244 -5.21 -1.70 7.62
CA PRO A 244 -5.11 -1.32 9.04
C PRO A 244 -3.67 -1.35 9.56
N VAL A 245 -2.84 -2.30 9.10
CA VAL A 245 -1.43 -2.36 9.48
C VAL A 245 -0.66 -1.17 8.91
N TRP A 246 -0.91 -0.82 7.64
CA TRP A 246 -0.25 0.32 7.01
C TRP A 246 -0.63 1.64 7.68
N ARG A 247 -1.92 1.84 7.99
CA ARG A 247 -2.38 3.00 8.78
C ARG A 247 -1.65 3.11 10.11
N PHE A 248 -1.52 1.99 10.82
CA PHE A 248 -0.79 1.97 12.09
C PHE A 248 0.70 2.33 11.91
N VAL A 249 1.37 1.73 10.93
CA VAL A 249 2.79 2.00 10.65
C VAL A 249 3.02 3.48 10.33
N VAL A 250 2.18 4.07 9.46
CA VAL A 250 2.29 5.49 9.09
C VAL A 250 1.97 6.42 10.26
N SER A 251 1.10 6.00 11.20
CA SER A 251 0.75 6.83 12.37
C SER A 251 1.88 6.95 13.42
N ILE A 252 2.87 6.06 13.36
CA ILE A 252 4.01 6.03 14.30
C ILE A 252 5.35 6.38 13.65
N SER A 253 5.38 6.62 12.35
CA SER A 253 6.56 7.05 11.57
C SER A 253 6.58 8.57 11.40
#